data_621520e24d6b0d92bdd9c94be911a893
#
_entry.id   621520e24d6b0d92bdd9c94be911a893
#
_cell.length_a   1.000
_cell.length_b   1.000
_cell.length_c   1.000
_cell.angle_alpha   90.00
_cell.angle_beta   90.00
_cell.angle_gamma   90.00
#
_symmetry.space_group_name_H-M   'P 1'
#
loop_
_entity.id
_entity.type
_entity.pdbx_description
1 polymer ?
#
loop_
_entity_poly.entity_id
_entity_poly.type
_entity_poly.pdbx_seq_one_letter_code
_entity_poly.pdbx_strand_id
1 'polypeptide(L)'
;MKDTTPTQGTADQLQTNAATTSPPVPDAPYSIFDKRQKWLIIAIVSTAATFSGFASNIYFPALPTIADDLGVSLELVNLTVTSYLIFQGLAPSLWGPVSDVKGRRIAYICTFIVFLGACIGLALSKNYATVIVLRCLQSTGSASTIAIGSGVIGDITTRAERGGFMRIFQAGLLVPVAVGPVVGGALAGSLGWHSVFWFLTIYCGVFLVLLIALLPETLRSVVANGSTTPSNPLTRYPLNIYQRTTKAQWKLEDDSDASHPAARKRIDLTGPLRMLITKHAAPIILFLAVYYAVWQMSITAMSSLFKDRYGLGETQIGLTFIANGVGSMIGTLVTGKILNMDYQRVKENYETSLHAEAANDGSDSEDDFPIEKARLRLVPVFSILQCLSIILFGWTIQYPDRVHIAVPIVSTFITGWTAVSTQSVIMTYLVDIFPDRSAAASASLNLARCLFAAGGTSFIMPMVNGVGVGVAFTICVAVQLVALIGPLIQWRFAGKWRKQAQDWTADA
;
A
#
# COMPACT_ATOMS: atom_id res chain seq x y z
N MET A 1 -7.14 74.38 -64.85
CA MET A 1 -8.12 73.37 -65.25
C MET A 1 -7.92 72.14 -64.37
N LYS A 2 -8.96 71.83 -63.58
CA LYS A 2 -9.15 70.70 -62.62
C LYS A 2 -8.26 70.71 -61.33
N ASP A 3 -8.73 71.28 -60.29
CA ASP A 3 -9.51 70.77 -59.16
C ASP A 3 -9.14 69.34 -58.74
N THR A 4 -8.64 69.18 -57.52
CA THR A 4 -8.97 68.12 -56.61
C THR A 4 -8.59 68.52 -55.18
N THR A 5 -9.66 68.65 -54.36
CA THR A 5 -9.69 68.85 -52.92
C THR A 5 -9.06 67.67 -52.15
N PRO A 6 -8.41 67.88 -50.98
CA PRO A 6 -8.00 66.83 -50.12
C PRO A 6 -9.09 66.50 -49.11
N THR A 7 -9.51 65.24 -49.03
CA THR A 7 -10.43 64.61 -48.07
C THR A 7 -9.84 64.60 -46.67
N GLN A 8 -10.54 65.24 -45.75
CA GLN A 8 -10.46 65.06 -44.31
C GLN A 8 -10.97 63.62 -43.98
N GLY A 9 -10.21 62.86 -43.19
CA GLY A 9 -10.74 61.58 -42.67
C GLY A 9 -9.68 60.58 -42.24
N THR A 10 -8.85 60.90 -41.24
CA THR A 10 -8.07 59.89 -40.51
C THR A 10 -7.52 60.45 -39.16
N ALA A 11 -8.41 60.94 -38.31
CA ALA A 11 -8.04 61.37 -36.96
C ALA A 11 -8.96 60.79 -35.84
N ASP A 12 -9.77 59.75 -36.14
CA ASP A 12 -10.77 59.29 -35.17
C ASP A 12 -10.79 57.77 -34.92
N GLN A 13 -9.66 57.06 -35.13
CA GLN A 13 -9.56 55.61 -34.82
C GLN A 13 -8.36 55.21 -33.92
N LEU A 14 -7.86 56.14 -33.09
CA LEU A 14 -6.77 55.85 -32.15
C LEU A 14 -7.16 55.98 -30.68
N GLN A 15 -8.46 55.91 -30.37
CA GLN A 15 -8.95 55.90 -28.99
C GLN A 15 -10.03 54.83 -28.79
N THR A 16 -9.66 53.56 -28.81
CA THR A 16 -10.44 52.51 -28.12
C THR A 16 -9.67 51.20 -28.21
N ASN A 17 -8.63 51.03 -27.43
CA ASN A 17 -8.11 49.71 -27.01
C ASN A 17 -7.19 49.88 -25.79
N ALA A 18 -7.63 50.64 -24.79
CA ALA A 18 -7.17 50.43 -23.43
C ALA A 18 -7.96 49.22 -22.90
N ALA A 19 -7.60 47.99 -23.33
CA ALA A 19 -7.99 46.77 -22.68
C ALA A 19 -7.51 46.87 -21.23
N THR A 20 -8.43 47.12 -20.32
CA THR A 20 -8.24 46.92 -18.90
C THR A 20 -7.82 45.47 -18.69
N THR A 21 -6.53 45.25 -18.71
CA THR A 21 -5.95 43.99 -18.16
C THR A 21 -6.23 44.02 -16.67
N SER A 22 -7.39 43.44 -16.28
CA SER A 22 -7.57 43.04 -14.91
C SER A 22 -6.40 42.21 -14.46
N PRO A 23 -5.83 42.46 -13.25
CA PRO A 23 -4.70 41.70 -12.76
C PRO A 23 -5.08 40.23 -12.79
N PRO A 24 -4.16 39.32 -13.19
CA PRO A 24 -4.47 37.87 -13.24
C PRO A 24 -4.99 37.42 -11.88
N VAL A 25 -6.22 36.93 -11.87
CA VAL A 25 -6.85 36.34 -10.67
C VAL A 25 -5.87 35.25 -10.18
N PRO A 26 -5.37 35.30 -8.94
CA PRO A 26 -4.46 34.30 -8.45
C PRO A 26 -5.10 32.93 -8.58
N ASP A 27 -4.41 31.98 -9.20
CA ASP A 27 -4.90 30.62 -9.36
C ASP A 27 -5.35 30.06 -8.00
N ALA A 28 -6.53 29.47 -7.95
CA ALA A 28 -7.10 28.92 -6.73
C ALA A 28 -6.11 27.90 -6.10
N PRO A 29 -5.82 28.00 -4.80
CA PRO A 29 -4.87 27.09 -4.16
C PRO A 29 -5.37 25.65 -4.30
N TYR A 30 -4.43 24.72 -4.55
CA TYR A 30 -4.75 23.29 -4.71
C TYR A 30 -5.57 22.73 -3.54
N SER A 31 -5.33 23.22 -2.33
CA SER A 31 -6.06 22.88 -1.10
C SER A 31 -6.01 24.05 -0.13
N ILE A 32 -7.10 24.31 0.57
CA ILE A 32 -7.18 25.37 1.59
C ILE A 32 -6.42 25.00 2.87
N PHE A 33 -6.08 23.72 3.08
CA PHE A 33 -5.46 23.27 4.31
C PHE A 33 -4.04 23.80 4.47
N ASP A 34 -3.76 24.47 5.59
CA ASP A 34 -2.45 24.94 5.98
C ASP A 34 -1.49 23.75 6.22
N LYS A 35 -0.18 24.00 6.18
CA LYS A 35 0.84 22.96 6.40
C LYS A 35 0.64 22.20 7.73
N ARG A 36 0.24 22.89 8.82
CA ARG A 36 -0.05 22.25 10.11
C ARG A 36 -1.30 21.36 10.06
N GLN A 37 -2.33 21.82 9.36
CA GLN A 37 -3.58 21.07 9.15
C GLN A 37 -3.33 19.82 8.31
N LYS A 38 -2.54 19.94 7.22
CA LYS A 38 -2.11 18.79 6.41
C LYS A 38 -1.38 17.75 7.27
N TRP A 39 -0.44 18.19 8.14
CA TRP A 39 0.27 17.29 9.05
C TRP A 39 -0.66 16.56 10.02
N LEU A 40 -1.64 17.25 10.59
CA LEU A 40 -2.64 16.64 11.47
C LEU A 40 -3.47 15.59 10.74
N ILE A 41 -3.99 15.92 9.55
CA ILE A 41 -4.75 14.99 8.72
C ILE A 41 -3.90 13.75 8.39
N ILE A 42 -2.65 13.95 7.99
CA ILE A 42 -1.74 12.86 7.64
C ILE A 42 -1.41 11.99 8.87
N ALA A 43 -1.22 12.58 10.04
CA ALA A 43 -1.04 11.83 11.28
C ALA A 43 -2.24 10.93 11.58
N ILE A 44 -3.47 11.45 11.42
CA ILE A 44 -4.70 10.68 11.61
C ILE A 44 -4.78 9.52 10.61
N VAL A 45 -4.58 9.77 9.31
CA VAL A 45 -4.69 8.68 8.30
C VAL A 45 -3.54 7.69 8.41
N SER A 46 -2.34 8.10 8.84
CA SER A 46 -1.23 7.20 9.11
C SER A 46 -1.52 6.29 10.30
N THR A 47 -2.10 6.84 11.37
CA THR A 47 -2.58 6.04 12.50
C THR A 47 -3.70 5.10 12.09
N ALA A 48 -4.65 5.55 11.25
CA ALA A 48 -5.69 4.67 10.68
C ALA A 48 -5.10 3.47 9.93
N ALA A 49 -4.04 3.68 9.19
CA ALA A 49 -3.39 2.62 8.43
C ALA A 49 -2.68 1.58 9.31
N THR A 50 -2.23 1.96 10.53
CA THR A 50 -1.60 1.01 11.46
C THR A 50 -2.55 -0.11 11.90
N PHE A 51 -3.87 0.12 11.90
CA PHE A 51 -4.85 -0.90 12.31
C PHE A 51 -4.80 -2.15 11.43
N SER A 52 -4.60 -1.99 10.12
CA SER A 52 -4.45 -3.13 9.21
C SER A 52 -3.22 -3.98 9.57
N GLY A 53 -2.11 -3.33 9.88
CA GLY A 53 -0.89 -4.00 10.30
C GLY A 53 -1.00 -4.65 11.68
N PHE A 54 -1.58 -3.96 12.67
CA PHE A 54 -1.80 -4.53 14.01
C PHE A 54 -2.73 -5.73 13.94
N ALA A 55 -3.90 -5.63 13.30
CA ALA A 55 -4.87 -6.71 13.21
C ALA A 55 -4.30 -7.98 12.53
N SER A 56 -3.37 -7.81 11.59
CA SER A 56 -2.67 -8.91 10.93
C SER A 56 -1.60 -9.53 11.82
N ASN A 57 -0.71 -8.72 12.41
CA ASN A 57 0.53 -9.20 13.03
C ASN A 57 0.40 -9.55 14.52
N ILE A 58 -0.48 -8.89 15.28
CA ILE A 58 -0.68 -9.10 16.72
C ILE A 58 -1.20 -10.52 17.03
N TYR A 59 -1.81 -11.16 16.04
CA TYR A 59 -2.50 -12.44 16.16
C TYR A 59 -1.53 -13.64 16.10
N PHE A 60 -0.39 -13.52 15.40
CA PHE A 60 0.50 -14.66 15.16
C PHE A 60 1.01 -15.36 16.42
N PRO A 61 1.50 -14.69 17.47
CA PRO A 61 1.99 -15.36 18.67
C PRO A 61 0.91 -16.13 19.43
N ALA A 62 -0.37 -15.75 19.26
CA ALA A 62 -1.50 -16.37 19.95
C ALA A 62 -2.06 -17.62 19.23
N LEU A 63 -1.63 -17.93 18.00
CA LEU A 63 -2.17 -19.03 17.20
C LEU A 63 -2.17 -20.39 17.94
N PRO A 64 -1.06 -20.82 18.57
CA PRO A 64 -1.04 -22.10 19.27
C PRO A 64 -1.98 -22.12 20.50
N THR A 65 -2.06 -21.02 21.24
CA THR A 65 -2.93 -20.90 22.42
C THR A 65 -4.41 -20.92 22.03
N ILE A 66 -4.76 -20.33 20.90
CA ILE A 66 -6.12 -20.38 20.35
C ILE A 66 -6.49 -21.81 19.94
N ALA A 67 -5.56 -22.58 19.37
CA ALA A 67 -5.77 -23.97 19.00
C ALA A 67 -6.08 -24.82 20.25
N ASP A 68 -5.27 -24.65 21.29
CA ASP A 68 -5.39 -25.37 22.56
C ASP A 68 -6.72 -25.01 23.27
N ASP A 69 -7.08 -23.71 23.35
CA ASP A 69 -8.27 -23.23 24.05
C ASP A 69 -9.59 -23.61 23.35
N LEU A 70 -9.61 -23.56 22.01
CA LEU A 70 -10.78 -23.96 21.21
C LEU A 70 -10.86 -25.46 20.95
N GLY A 71 -9.85 -26.27 21.33
CA GLY A 71 -9.78 -27.70 21.09
C GLY A 71 -9.79 -28.09 19.62
N VAL A 72 -9.17 -27.27 18.76
CA VAL A 72 -9.11 -27.49 17.32
C VAL A 72 -7.66 -27.65 16.87
N SER A 73 -7.46 -28.28 15.69
CA SER A 73 -6.12 -28.42 15.14
C SER A 73 -5.52 -27.06 14.74
N LEU A 74 -4.21 -26.98 14.76
CA LEU A 74 -3.50 -25.77 14.38
C LEU A 74 -3.74 -25.39 12.90
N GLU A 75 -3.95 -26.39 12.03
CA GLU A 75 -4.34 -26.18 10.64
C GLU A 75 -5.68 -25.41 10.53
N LEU A 76 -6.65 -25.75 11.36
CA LEU A 76 -7.93 -25.04 11.41
C LEU A 76 -7.73 -23.59 11.89
N VAL A 77 -6.88 -23.36 12.89
CA VAL A 77 -6.60 -21.98 13.33
C VAL A 77 -5.89 -21.19 12.24
N ASN A 78 -4.98 -21.80 11.47
CA ASN A 78 -4.35 -21.14 10.33
C ASN A 78 -5.34 -20.73 9.23
N LEU A 79 -6.49 -21.43 9.08
CA LEU A 79 -7.56 -20.99 8.18
C LEU A 79 -8.18 -19.65 8.61
N THR A 80 -8.09 -19.26 9.88
CA THR A 80 -8.51 -17.92 10.31
C THR A 80 -7.57 -16.82 9.80
N VAL A 81 -6.27 -17.13 9.64
CA VAL A 81 -5.28 -16.24 8.97
C VAL A 81 -5.57 -16.20 7.48
N THR A 82 -5.84 -17.36 6.88
CA THR A 82 -6.23 -17.49 5.46
C THR A 82 -7.45 -16.64 5.13
N SER A 83 -8.53 -16.79 5.92
CA SER A 83 -9.76 -16.02 5.72
C SER A 83 -9.51 -14.52 5.86
N TYR A 84 -8.69 -14.10 6.84
CA TYR A 84 -8.28 -12.72 6.99
C TYR A 84 -7.56 -12.19 5.74
N LEU A 85 -6.61 -12.94 5.18
CA LEU A 85 -5.85 -12.56 3.98
C LEU A 85 -6.73 -12.45 2.73
N ILE A 86 -7.69 -13.35 2.54
CA ILE A 86 -8.65 -13.29 1.43
C ILE A 86 -9.40 -11.96 1.47
N PHE A 87 -9.98 -11.63 2.62
CA PHE A 87 -10.74 -10.39 2.77
C PHE A 87 -9.84 -9.14 2.76
N GLN A 88 -8.58 -9.26 3.18
CA GLN A 88 -7.58 -8.19 3.04
C GLN A 88 -7.30 -7.84 1.58
N GLY A 89 -7.33 -8.83 0.69
CA GLY A 89 -7.19 -8.61 -0.75
C GLY A 89 -8.44 -8.01 -1.39
N LEU A 90 -9.63 -8.44 -0.96
CA LEU A 90 -10.91 -8.05 -1.56
C LEU A 90 -11.48 -6.73 -1.02
N ALA A 91 -11.32 -6.45 0.27
CA ALA A 91 -11.97 -5.31 0.92
C ALA A 91 -11.63 -3.93 0.32
N PRO A 92 -10.39 -3.63 -0.10
CA PRO A 92 -10.09 -2.35 -0.75
C PRO A 92 -10.88 -2.13 -2.04
N SER A 93 -11.20 -3.20 -2.77
CA SER A 93 -12.03 -3.14 -3.99
C SER A 93 -13.50 -2.80 -3.71
N LEU A 94 -13.98 -3.07 -2.50
CA LEU A 94 -15.34 -2.72 -2.06
C LEU A 94 -15.40 -1.30 -1.48
N TRP A 95 -14.52 -0.99 -0.54
CA TRP A 95 -14.54 0.27 0.18
C TRP A 95 -13.89 1.45 -0.57
N GLY A 96 -12.95 1.18 -1.49
CA GLY A 96 -12.35 2.21 -2.33
C GLY A 96 -13.40 3.01 -3.08
N PRO A 97 -14.24 2.35 -3.91
CA PRO A 97 -15.34 3.00 -4.61
C PRO A 97 -16.34 3.72 -3.70
N VAL A 98 -16.66 3.14 -2.53
CA VAL A 98 -17.53 3.80 -1.55
C VAL A 98 -16.90 5.11 -1.09
N SER A 99 -15.59 5.12 -0.82
CA SER A 99 -14.87 6.31 -0.40
C SER A 99 -14.78 7.38 -1.49
N ASP A 100 -14.73 6.98 -2.77
CA ASP A 100 -14.66 7.89 -3.92
C ASP A 100 -16.02 8.53 -4.27
N VAL A 101 -17.13 7.95 -3.79
CA VAL A 101 -18.49 8.44 -4.07
C VAL A 101 -19.15 9.08 -2.85
N LYS A 102 -19.05 8.42 -1.68
CA LYS A 102 -19.72 8.85 -0.44
C LYS A 102 -18.90 9.81 0.42
N GLY A 103 -17.61 9.88 0.17
CA GLY A 103 -16.66 10.70 0.97
C GLY A 103 -15.67 9.87 1.75
N ARG A 104 -14.46 10.40 1.90
CA ARG A 104 -13.35 9.74 2.62
C ARG A 104 -13.67 9.50 4.09
N ARG A 105 -14.21 10.55 4.74
CA ARG A 105 -14.57 10.52 6.17
C ARG A 105 -15.63 9.46 6.47
N ILE A 106 -16.71 9.41 5.68
CA ILE A 106 -17.80 8.44 5.89
C ILE A 106 -17.26 7.01 5.70
N ALA A 107 -16.47 6.78 4.67
CA ALA A 107 -15.86 5.47 4.44
C ALA A 107 -15.00 5.03 5.62
N TYR A 108 -14.16 5.91 6.17
CA TYR A 108 -13.39 5.61 7.37
C TYR A 108 -14.25 5.27 8.58
N ILE A 109 -15.28 6.07 8.87
CA ILE A 109 -16.18 5.82 10.01
C ILE A 109 -16.84 4.43 9.87
N CYS A 110 -17.38 4.11 8.69
CA CYS A 110 -18.03 2.82 8.45
C CYS A 110 -17.04 1.64 8.59
N THR A 111 -15.84 1.74 8.01
CA THR A 111 -14.82 0.68 8.11
C THR A 111 -14.40 0.45 9.56
N PHE A 112 -14.20 1.52 10.35
CA PHE A 112 -13.83 1.39 11.76
C PHE A 112 -14.96 0.90 12.65
N ILE A 113 -16.23 1.19 12.34
CA ILE A 113 -17.38 0.60 13.05
C ILE A 113 -17.43 -0.91 12.81
N VAL A 114 -17.25 -1.36 11.55
CA VAL A 114 -17.18 -2.79 11.22
C VAL A 114 -16.01 -3.46 11.94
N PHE A 115 -14.83 -2.83 11.94
CA PHE A 115 -13.65 -3.33 12.63
C PHE A 115 -13.86 -3.43 14.14
N LEU A 116 -14.41 -2.40 14.76
CA LEU A 116 -14.70 -2.35 16.20
C LEU A 116 -15.66 -3.46 16.61
N GLY A 117 -16.79 -3.60 15.88
CA GLY A 117 -17.77 -4.65 16.13
C GLY A 117 -17.17 -6.05 15.99
N ALA A 118 -16.31 -6.27 14.97
CA ALA A 118 -15.61 -7.53 14.80
C ALA A 118 -14.63 -7.82 15.95
N CYS A 119 -13.88 -6.81 16.43
CA CYS A 119 -12.97 -6.97 17.56
C CYS A 119 -13.69 -7.30 18.87
N ILE A 120 -14.83 -6.65 19.15
CA ILE A 120 -15.66 -6.97 20.32
C ILE A 120 -16.17 -8.41 20.22
N GLY A 121 -16.68 -8.81 19.06
CA GLY A 121 -17.14 -10.17 18.83
C GLY A 121 -16.03 -11.22 19.02
N LEU A 122 -14.83 -10.95 18.52
CA LEU A 122 -13.65 -11.82 18.70
C LEU A 122 -13.23 -11.91 20.16
N ALA A 123 -13.26 -10.80 20.89
CA ALA A 123 -12.95 -10.77 22.32
C ALA A 123 -13.93 -11.55 23.18
N LEU A 124 -15.16 -11.81 22.70
CA LEU A 124 -16.21 -12.57 23.36
C LEU A 124 -16.43 -13.96 22.76
N SER A 125 -15.67 -14.32 21.72
CA SER A 125 -15.88 -15.58 20.97
C SER A 125 -15.46 -16.80 21.80
N LYS A 126 -16.27 -17.87 21.70
CA LYS A 126 -16.05 -19.14 22.41
C LYS A 126 -15.98 -20.36 21.47
N ASN A 127 -16.14 -20.14 20.18
CA ASN A 127 -16.12 -21.22 19.19
C ASN A 127 -15.40 -20.81 17.91
N TYR A 128 -14.84 -21.79 17.23
CA TYR A 128 -14.06 -21.62 16.01
C TYR A 128 -14.84 -20.96 14.87
N ALA A 129 -16.12 -21.35 14.66
CA ALA A 129 -16.94 -20.80 13.57
C ALA A 129 -17.15 -19.28 13.72
N THR A 130 -17.36 -18.81 14.95
CA THR A 130 -17.47 -17.38 15.25
C THR A 130 -16.14 -16.66 14.97
N VAL A 131 -15.01 -17.23 15.37
CA VAL A 131 -13.69 -16.65 15.15
C VAL A 131 -13.43 -16.46 13.65
N ILE A 132 -13.65 -17.46 12.80
CA ILE A 132 -13.36 -17.36 11.37
C ILE A 132 -14.23 -16.30 10.68
N VAL A 133 -15.54 -16.23 11.00
CA VAL A 133 -16.43 -15.21 10.42
C VAL A 133 -16.06 -13.82 10.86
N LEU A 134 -15.78 -13.62 12.13
CA LEU A 134 -15.41 -12.32 12.68
C LEU A 134 -14.01 -11.86 12.20
N ARG A 135 -13.10 -12.79 11.91
CA ARG A 135 -11.81 -12.48 11.26
C ARG A 135 -12.00 -11.94 9.83
N CYS A 136 -12.96 -12.47 9.07
CA CYS A 136 -13.32 -11.91 7.76
C CYS A 136 -13.83 -10.46 7.89
N LEU A 137 -14.73 -10.20 8.84
CA LEU A 137 -15.26 -8.85 9.10
C LEU A 137 -14.18 -7.89 9.61
N GLN A 138 -13.31 -8.34 10.51
CA GLN A 138 -12.18 -7.57 11.02
C GLN A 138 -11.25 -7.13 9.88
N SER A 139 -10.92 -8.06 8.97
CA SER A 139 -10.12 -7.77 7.80
C SER A 139 -10.80 -6.76 6.86
N THR A 140 -12.11 -6.93 6.62
CA THR A 140 -12.89 -6.00 5.78
C THR A 140 -12.86 -4.58 6.33
N GLY A 141 -12.92 -4.41 7.65
CA GLY A 141 -12.84 -3.10 8.30
C GLY A 141 -11.44 -2.47 8.26
N SER A 142 -10.37 -3.26 8.41
CA SER A 142 -9.01 -2.72 8.53
C SER A 142 -8.26 -2.55 7.21
N ALA A 143 -8.44 -3.45 6.24
CA ALA A 143 -7.61 -3.50 5.04
C ALA A 143 -7.77 -2.27 4.13
N SER A 144 -8.96 -1.69 4.10
CA SER A 144 -9.28 -0.55 3.22
C SER A 144 -8.72 0.78 3.71
N THR A 145 -8.31 0.87 4.98
CA THR A 145 -7.77 2.10 5.58
C THR A 145 -6.54 2.62 4.85
N ILE A 146 -5.72 1.72 4.28
CA ILE A 146 -4.53 2.06 3.51
C ILE A 146 -4.91 2.72 2.17
N ALA A 147 -5.88 2.14 1.45
CA ALA A 147 -6.34 2.67 0.18
C ALA A 147 -7.02 4.04 0.36
N ILE A 148 -7.91 4.17 1.35
CA ILE A 148 -8.60 5.42 1.67
C ILE A 148 -7.59 6.49 2.09
N GLY A 149 -6.58 6.15 2.91
CA GLY A 149 -5.53 7.07 3.37
C GLY A 149 -4.68 7.63 2.25
N SER A 150 -4.28 6.79 1.30
CA SER A 150 -3.56 7.25 0.11
C SER A 150 -4.41 8.20 -0.74
N GLY A 151 -5.73 7.96 -0.82
CA GLY A 151 -6.69 8.87 -1.45
C GLY A 151 -6.76 10.22 -0.74
N VAL A 152 -6.89 10.24 0.59
CA VAL A 152 -6.89 11.49 1.39
C VAL A 152 -5.61 12.32 1.14
N ILE A 153 -4.43 11.66 1.14
CA ILE A 153 -3.16 12.35 0.87
C ILE A 153 -3.18 12.95 -0.55
N GLY A 154 -3.70 12.20 -1.53
CA GLY A 154 -3.86 12.68 -2.91
C GLY A 154 -4.78 13.89 -3.04
N ASP A 155 -5.85 13.93 -2.23
CA ASP A 155 -6.84 15.01 -2.25
C ASP A 155 -6.30 16.33 -1.68
N ILE A 156 -5.44 16.28 -0.64
CA ILE A 156 -4.97 17.48 0.09
C ILE A 156 -3.57 17.98 -0.33
N THR A 157 -2.78 17.17 -1.08
CA THR A 157 -1.38 17.49 -1.40
C THR A 157 -1.15 17.66 -2.89
N THR A 158 -0.34 18.65 -3.27
CA THR A 158 0.14 18.82 -4.64
C THR A 158 1.07 17.67 -5.06
N ARG A 159 1.31 17.50 -6.36
CA ARG A 159 2.23 16.46 -6.87
C ARG A 159 3.65 16.60 -6.29
N ALA A 160 4.12 17.83 -6.06
CA ALA A 160 5.43 18.10 -5.50
C ALA A 160 5.56 17.71 -4.02
N GLU A 161 4.52 17.95 -3.21
CA GLU A 161 4.51 17.63 -1.76
C GLU A 161 4.17 16.17 -1.46
N ARG A 162 3.38 15.53 -2.33
CA ARG A 162 2.79 14.20 -2.14
C ARG A 162 3.82 13.13 -1.75
N GLY A 163 4.98 13.11 -2.42
CA GLY A 163 6.02 12.11 -2.17
C GLY A 163 6.57 12.15 -0.74
N GLY A 164 6.67 13.35 -0.14
CA GLY A 164 7.10 13.52 1.25
C GLY A 164 6.11 12.94 2.26
N PHE A 165 4.84 13.26 2.09
CA PHE A 165 3.77 12.80 2.97
C PHE A 165 3.46 11.31 2.82
N MET A 166 3.52 10.77 1.59
CA MET A 166 3.38 9.33 1.35
C MET A 166 4.48 8.51 2.04
N ARG A 167 5.71 9.03 2.09
CA ARG A 167 6.80 8.34 2.83
C ARG A 167 6.49 8.20 4.33
N ILE A 168 5.94 9.24 4.93
CA ILE A 168 5.55 9.22 6.37
C ILE A 168 4.39 8.25 6.60
N PHE A 169 3.39 8.31 5.72
CA PHE A 169 2.27 7.36 5.76
C PHE A 169 2.74 5.92 5.65
N GLN A 170 3.63 5.61 4.72
CA GLN A 170 4.21 4.27 4.55
C GLN A 170 5.09 3.85 5.73
N ALA A 171 5.83 4.77 6.35
CA ALA A 171 6.59 4.48 7.55
C ALA A 171 5.70 4.06 8.73
N GLY A 172 4.51 4.68 8.85
CA GLY A 172 3.51 4.29 9.85
C GLY A 172 3.03 2.84 9.72
N LEU A 173 2.99 2.29 8.50
CA LEU A 173 2.57 0.90 8.24
C LEU A 173 3.58 -0.15 8.76
N LEU A 174 4.83 0.25 9.01
CA LEU A 174 5.88 -0.68 9.44
C LEU A 174 5.90 -0.90 10.94
N VAL A 175 5.42 0.07 11.72
CA VAL A 175 5.38 -0.01 13.19
C VAL A 175 4.63 -1.26 13.66
N PRO A 176 3.44 -1.59 13.15
CA PRO A 176 2.71 -2.77 13.57
C PRO A 176 3.40 -4.10 13.22
N VAL A 177 4.24 -4.15 12.21
CA VAL A 177 4.95 -5.38 11.81
C VAL A 177 5.98 -5.76 12.88
N ALA A 178 6.65 -4.76 13.47
CA ALA A 178 7.64 -4.99 14.52
C ALA A 178 7.02 -5.08 15.92
N VAL A 179 6.09 -4.16 16.25
CA VAL A 179 5.51 -4.01 17.59
C VAL A 179 4.32 -4.94 17.82
N GLY A 180 3.53 -5.21 16.76
CA GLY A 180 2.31 -6.03 16.84
C GLY A 180 2.50 -7.38 17.52
N PRO A 181 3.42 -8.23 17.03
CA PRO A 181 3.65 -9.55 17.62
C PRO A 181 4.17 -9.48 19.07
N VAL A 182 4.94 -8.45 19.42
CA VAL A 182 5.44 -8.26 20.80
C VAL A 182 4.28 -7.99 21.75
N VAL A 183 3.42 -7.03 21.37
CA VAL A 183 2.22 -6.71 22.17
C VAL A 183 1.28 -7.91 22.20
N GLY A 184 1.09 -8.60 21.07
CA GLY A 184 0.27 -9.80 20.97
C GLY A 184 0.76 -10.94 21.85
N GLY A 185 2.06 -11.24 21.80
CA GLY A 185 2.68 -12.26 22.63
C GLY A 185 2.63 -11.94 24.14
N ALA A 186 2.90 -10.68 24.51
CA ALA A 186 2.80 -10.25 25.90
C ALA A 186 1.37 -10.34 26.45
N LEU A 187 0.37 -9.90 25.67
CA LEU A 187 -1.03 -9.97 26.05
C LEU A 187 -1.54 -11.42 26.08
N ALA A 188 -1.25 -12.22 25.06
CA ALA A 188 -1.69 -13.60 25.01
C ALA A 188 -1.06 -14.45 26.13
N GLY A 189 0.23 -14.25 26.42
CA GLY A 189 0.95 -14.99 27.44
C GLY A 189 0.57 -14.60 28.90
N SER A 190 0.10 -13.39 29.14
CA SER A 190 -0.25 -12.94 30.49
C SER A 190 -1.76 -12.95 30.80
N LEU A 191 -2.60 -12.60 29.82
CA LEU A 191 -4.04 -12.37 29.99
C LEU A 191 -4.90 -13.26 29.09
N GLY A 192 -4.28 -14.16 28.34
CA GLY A 192 -4.95 -15.01 27.35
C GLY A 192 -5.23 -14.28 26.00
N TRP A 193 -5.50 -15.06 24.96
CA TRP A 193 -5.61 -14.56 23.58
C TRP A 193 -6.78 -13.58 23.35
N HIS A 194 -7.85 -13.65 24.13
CA HIS A 194 -8.98 -12.72 24.06
C HIS A 194 -8.54 -11.27 24.36
N SER A 195 -7.53 -11.08 25.22
CA SER A 195 -7.00 -9.77 25.59
C SER A 195 -6.42 -9.00 24.39
N VAL A 196 -5.90 -9.71 23.38
CA VAL A 196 -5.41 -9.13 22.13
C VAL A 196 -6.53 -8.38 21.42
N PHE A 197 -7.73 -8.95 21.39
CA PHE A 197 -8.88 -8.31 20.74
C PHE A 197 -9.49 -7.20 21.60
N TRP A 198 -9.45 -7.31 22.92
CA TRP A 198 -9.80 -6.21 23.80
C TRP A 198 -8.87 -5.02 23.64
N PHE A 199 -7.57 -5.25 23.51
CA PHE A 199 -6.61 -4.18 23.19
C PHE A 199 -6.96 -3.49 21.87
N LEU A 200 -7.22 -4.24 20.80
CA LEU A 200 -7.63 -3.68 19.51
C LEU A 200 -8.98 -2.94 19.61
N THR A 201 -9.91 -3.42 20.43
CA THR A 201 -11.19 -2.76 20.68
C THR A 201 -11.01 -1.40 21.32
N ILE A 202 -10.22 -1.33 22.41
CA ILE A 202 -9.93 -0.07 23.13
C ILE A 202 -9.18 0.90 22.20
N TYR A 203 -8.14 0.42 21.53
CA TYR A 203 -7.35 1.22 20.60
C TYR A 203 -8.23 1.79 19.46
N CYS A 204 -9.09 0.95 18.88
CA CYS A 204 -10.04 1.37 17.84
C CYS A 204 -11.10 2.34 18.37
N GLY A 205 -11.68 2.09 19.53
CA GLY A 205 -12.71 2.96 20.13
C GLY A 205 -12.18 4.38 20.38
N VAL A 206 -11.01 4.48 21.01
CA VAL A 206 -10.35 5.78 21.23
C VAL A 206 -10.03 6.46 19.90
N PHE A 207 -9.46 5.72 18.96
CA PHE A 207 -9.11 6.27 17.66
C PHE A 207 -10.35 6.71 16.86
N LEU A 208 -11.43 5.95 16.88
CA LEU A 208 -12.68 6.28 16.18
C LEU A 208 -13.27 7.60 16.69
N VAL A 209 -13.25 7.84 18.01
CA VAL A 209 -13.66 9.12 18.59
C VAL A 209 -12.77 10.27 18.09
N LEU A 210 -11.45 10.09 18.08
CA LEU A 210 -10.52 11.09 17.57
C LEU A 210 -10.72 11.32 16.05
N LEU A 211 -10.95 10.28 15.27
CA LEU A 211 -11.21 10.36 13.84
C LEU A 211 -12.50 11.16 13.57
N ILE A 212 -13.59 10.87 14.28
CA ILE A 212 -14.85 11.59 14.16
C ILE A 212 -14.67 13.07 14.56
N ALA A 213 -13.87 13.35 15.58
CA ALA A 213 -13.66 14.71 16.06
C ALA A 213 -12.74 15.54 15.14
N LEU A 214 -11.72 14.92 14.53
CA LEU A 214 -10.60 15.65 13.91
C LEU A 214 -10.46 15.46 12.40
N LEU A 215 -10.92 14.35 11.80
CA LEU A 215 -10.75 14.14 10.36
C LEU A 215 -11.80 14.93 9.56
N PRO A 216 -11.42 15.93 8.74
CA PRO A 216 -12.35 16.61 7.86
C PRO A 216 -12.67 15.75 6.63
N GLU A 217 -13.76 16.07 5.92
CA GLU A 217 -13.97 15.53 4.57
C GLU A 217 -12.95 16.14 3.62
N THR A 218 -12.35 15.31 2.77
CA THR A 218 -11.28 15.72 1.85
C THR A 218 -11.59 15.41 0.39
N LEU A 219 -12.64 14.64 0.12
CA LEU A 219 -13.01 14.23 -1.23
C LEU A 219 -13.34 15.45 -2.10
N ARG A 220 -12.57 15.67 -3.15
CA ARG A 220 -12.70 16.86 -4.01
C ARG A 220 -14.04 17.00 -4.71
N SER A 221 -14.71 15.91 -5.05
CA SER A 221 -16.05 15.94 -5.63
C SER A 221 -17.14 16.40 -4.65
N VAL A 222 -16.85 16.40 -3.34
CA VAL A 222 -17.81 16.81 -2.28
C VAL A 222 -17.47 18.19 -1.72
N VAL A 223 -16.18 18.49 -1.55
CA VAL A 223 -15.72 19.72 -0.87
C VAL A 223 -14.81 20.59 -1.75
N ALA A 224 -14.66 20.29 -3.03
CA ALA A 224 -13.74 20.95 -3.97
C ALA A 224 -12.30 20.96 -3.42
N ASN A 225 -11.68 22.11 -3.27
CA ASN A 225 -10.36 22.26 -2.62
C ASN A 225 -10.44 22.34 -1.08
N GLY A 226 -11.61 22.08 -0.48
CA GLY A 226 -11.94 22.23 0.93
C GLY A 226 -12.73 23.51 1.25
N SER A 227 -13.00 24.35 0.25
CA SER A 227 -13.75 25.59 0.42
C SER A 227 -15.26 25.39 0.51
N THR A 228 -15.79 24.39 -0.21
CA THR A 228 -17.24 24.13 -0.26
C THR A 228 -17.72 23.44 1.03
N THR A 229 -18.81 23.92 1.60
CA THR A 229 -19.45 23.32 2.78
C THR A 229 -20.50 22.31 2.33
N PRO A 230 -20.32 21.01 2.60
CA PRO A 230 -21.31 20.00 2.24
C PRO A 230 -22.60 20.17 3.03
N SER A 231 -23.74 19.83 2.42
CA SER A 231 -25.07 19.90 3.04
C SER A 231 -25.27 18.90 4.18
N ASN A 232 -24.54 17.77 4.15
CA ASN A 232 -24.69 16.71 5.14
C ASN A 232 -23.93 17.06 6.44
N PRO A 233 -24.57 17.08 7.63
CA PRO A 233 -23.93 17.43 8.89
C PRO A 233 -22.75 16.52 9.26
N LEU A 234 -22.76 15.23 8.87
CA LEU A 234 -21.68 14.27 9.11
C LEU A 234 -20.39 14.59 8.33
N THR A 235 -20.51 15.22 7.17
CA THR A 235 -19.37 15.63 6.35
C THR A 235 -18.95 17.07 6.61
N ARG A 236 -19.88 17.90 7.11
CA ARG A 236 -19.64 19.30 7.43
C ARG A 236 -18.73 19.51 8.64
N TYR A 237 -18.93 18.74 9.71
CA TYR A 237 -18.05 18.76 10.88
C TYR A 237 -16.89 17.78 10.68
N PRO A 238 -15.63 18.06 11.04
CA PRO A 238 -15.07 19.29 11.59
C PRO A 238 -14.54 20.28 10.52
N LEU A 239 -14.89 20.10 9.25
CA LEU A 239 -14.40 20.94 8.14
C LEU A 239 -14.57 22.44 8.43
N ASN A 240 -15.67 22.83 9.05
CA ASN A 240 -15.95 24.21 9.44
C ASN A 240 -14.87 24.82 10.37
N ILE A 241 -14.26 23.97 11.24
CA ILE A 241 -13.20 24.41 12.15
C ILE A 241 -11.94 24.69 11.34
N TYR A 242 -11.62 23.80 10.40
CA TYR A 242 -10.47 23.97 9.51
C TYR A 242 -10.62 25.22 8.65
N GLN A 243 -11.78 25.44 8.06
CA GLN A 243 -12.07 26.64 7.26
C GLN A 243 -11.94 27.94 8.06
N ARG A 244 -12.34 27.94 9.34
CA ARG A 244 -12.23 29.12 10.24
C ARG A 244 -10.80 29.38 10.70
N THR A 245 -9.98 28.35 10.82
CA THR A 245 -8.60 28.43 11.33
C THR A 245 -7.55 28.55 10.23
N THR A 246 -7.93 28.39 8.97
CA THR A 246 -7.04 28.52 7.83
C THR A 246 -6.62 29.99 7.63
N LYS A 247 -5.34 30.22 7.34
CA LYS A 247 -4.78 31.56 7.09
C LYS A 247 -5.05 32.06 5.67
N ALA A 248 -5.35 31.17 4.75
CA ALA A 248 -5.71 31.51 3.39
C ALA A 248 -7.10 32.14 3.38
N GLN A 249 -7.18 33.47 3.35
CA GLN A 249 -8.42 34.21 3.12
C GLN A 249 -8.80 34.07 1.64
N TRP A 250 -9.30 32.89 1.27
CA TRP A 250 -9.94 32.72 -0.03
C TRP A 250 -11.41 33.13 0.15
N LYS A 251 -11.75 34.35 -0.30
CA LYS A 251 -13.15 34.74 -0.50
C LYS A 251 -13.73 33.82 -1.56
N LEU A 252 -14.71 33.03 -1.20
CA LEU A 252 -15.68 32.45 -2.11
C LEU A 252 -16.43 33.62 -2.77
N GLU A 253 -15.99 34.09 -3.92
CA GLU A 253 -16.91 34.73 -4.85
C GLU A 253 -17.85 33.62 -5.35
N ASP A 254 -19.12 33.93 -5.32
CA ASP A 254 -20.24 33.10 -5.78
C ASP A 254 -20.07 32.84 -7.29
N ASP A 255 -19.12 32.00 -7.67
CA ASP A 255 -19.00 31.51 -9.03
C ASP A 255 -20.01 30.38 -9.21
N SER A 256 -21.22 30.79 -9.52
CA SER A 256 -22.32 29.95 -9.99
C SER A 256 -21.98 29.16 -11.27
N ASP A 257 -20.83 29.42 -11.89
CA ASP A 257 -20.35 28.74 -13.11
C ASP A 257 -19.28 27.67 -12.89
N ALA A 258 -18.75 27.50 -11.67
CA ALA A 258 -17.72 26.47 -11.39
C ALA A 258 -18.30 25.07 -11.08
N SER A 259 -19.57 24.85 -11.28
CA SER A 259 -20.20 23.54 -11.12
C SER A 259 -20.17 22.70 -12.40
N HIS A 260 -18.98 22.45 -12.96
CA HIS A 260 -18.83 21.22 -13.71
C HIS A 260 -18.65 20.08 -12.69
N PRO A 261 -19.69 19.27 -12.42
CA PRO A 261 -19.50 18.07 -11.63
C PRO A 261 -18.45 17.26 -12.37
N ALA A 262 -17.27 17.08 -11.74
CA ALA A 262 -16.26 16.18 -12.27
C ALA A 262 -16.97 14.89 -12.66
N ALA A 263 -16.92 14.54 -13.95
CA ALA A 263 -17.68 13.44 -14.52
C ALA A 263 -17.57 12.25 -13.55
N ARG A 264 -18.71 11.74 -13.07
CA ARG A 264 -18.78 10.62 -12.12
C ARG A 264 -17.95 9.51 -12.75
N LYS A 265 -16.72 9.32 -12.27
CA LYS A 265 -15.86 8.22 -12.69
C LYS A 265 -16.66 6.95 -12.43
N ARG A 266 -17.02 6.24 -13.49
CA ARG A 266 -17.63 4.91 -13.35
C ARG A 266 -16.65 4.04 -12.58
N ILE A 267 -17.15 3.43 -11.52
CA ILE A 267 -16.38 2.51 -10.68
C ILE A 267 -16.01 1.31 -11.55
N ASP A 268 -14.75 1.21 -11.95
CA ASP A 268 -14.24 0.03 -12.65
C ASP A 268 -13.77 -1.01 -11.63
N LEU A 269 -14.70 -1.80 -11.11
CA LEU A 269 -14.42 -2.93 -10.22
C LEU A 269 -13.64 -4.05 -10.93
N THR A 270 -13.66 -4.07 -12.25
CA THR A 270 -12.98 -5.11 -13.05
C THR A 270 -11.56 -4.71 -13.44
N GLY A 271 -11.20 -3.44 -13.30
CA GLY A 271 -9.88 -2.93 -13.62
C GLY A 271 -8.73 -3.73 -12.98
N PRO A 272 -8.76 -3.99 -11.66
CA PRO A 272 -7.76 -4.82 -11.00
C PRO A 272 -7.67 -6.25 -11.54
N LEU A 273 -8.79 -6.90 -11.84
CA LEU A 273 -8.82 -8.25 -12.40
C LEU A 273 -8.29 -8.28 -13.85
N ARG A 274 -8.63 -7.27 -14.64
CA ARG A 274 -8.13 -7.14 -16.02
C ARG A 274 -6.61 -6.95 -16.06
N MET A 275 -6.05 -6.20 -15.10
CA MET A 275 -4.60 -6.03 -14.95
C MET A 275 -3.88 -7.36 -14.68
N LEU A 276 -4.46 -8.28 -13.91
CA LEU A 276 -3.86 -9.60 -13.63
C LEU A 276 -3.67 -10.46 -14.89
N ILE A 277 -4.45 -10.21 -15.94
CA ILE A 277 -4.38 -10.97 -17.20
C ILE A 277 -3.52 -10.23 -18.23
N THR A 278 -3.15 -8.97 -17.98
CA THR A 278 -2.38 -8.18 -18.93
C THR A 278 -0.94 -8.70 -19.04
N LYS A 279 -0.46 -8.98 -20.25
CA LYS A 279 0.88 -9.53 -20.55
C LYS A 279 2.02 -8.72 -19.92
N HIS A 280 1.84 -7.42 -19.82
CA HIS A 280 2.84 -6.50 -19.25
C HIS A 280 2.91 -6.50 -17.72
N ALA A 281 1.85 -6.91 -17.02
CA ALA A 281 1.77 -6.87 -15.55
C ALA A 281 1.76 -8.27 -14.92
N ALA A 282 1.10 -9.24 -15.56
CA ALA A 282 0.87 -10.58 -15.01
C ALA A 282 2.14 -11.30 -14.50
N PRO A 283 3.25 -11.37 -15.27
CA PRO A 283 4.44 -12.12 -14.83
C PRO A 283 5.07 -11.52 -13.58
N ILE A 284 5.11 -10.20 -13.47
CA ILE A 284 5.72 -9.51 -12.33
C ILE A 284 4.82 -9.53 -11.09
N ILE A 285 3.50 -9.45 -11.29
CA ILE A 285 2.51 -9.59 -10.21
C ILE A 285 2.56 -11.01 -9.64
N LEU A 286 2.59 -12.03 -10.51
CA LEU A 286 2.68 -13.42 -10.10
C LEU A 286 3.99 -13.70 -9.33
N PHE A 287 5.11 -13.19 -9.81
CA PHE A 287 6.39 -13.26 -9.12
C PHE A 287 6.28 -12.73 -7.69
N LEU A 288 5.79 -11.51 -7.51
CA LEU A 288 5.67 -10.93 -6.18
C LEU A 288 4.64 -11.67 -5.32
N ALA A 289 3.55 -12.15 -5.90
CA ALA A 289 2.54 -12.92 -5.18
C ALA A 289 3.12 -14.20 -4.57
N VAL A 290 3.97 -14.93 -5.32
CA VAL A 290 4.67 -16.12 -4.82
C VAL A 290 5.69 -15.76 -3.71
N TYR A 291 6.50 -14.73 -3.92
CA TYR A 291 7.50 -14.30 -2.93
C TYR A 291 6.86 -13.84 -1.63
N TYR A 292 5.76 -13.10 -1.73
CA TYR A 292 4.99 -12.66 -0.58
C TYR A 292 4.30 -13.85 0.13
N ALA A 293 3.76 -14.81 -0.64
CA ALA A 293 3.15 -16.00 -0.07
C ALA A 293 4.15 -16.81 0.77
N VAL A 294 5.35 -17.05 0.28
CA VAL A 294 6.39 -17.78 1.03
C VAL A 294 6.82 -17.01 2.28
N TRP A 295 6.92 -15.69 2.21
CA TRP A 295 7.16 -14.86 3.39
C TRP A 295 6.04 -15.02 4.44
N GLN A 296 4.76 -14.95 4.04
CA GLN A 296 3.62 -15.16 4.95
C GLN A 296 3.57 -16.59 5.50
N MET A 297 3.92 -17.61 4.69
CA MET A 297 4.06 -18.99 5.14
C MET A 297 5.10 -19.11 6.25
N SER A 298 6.27 -18.50 6.10
CA SER A 298 7.33 -18.52 7.11
C SER A 298 6.90 -17.81 8.41
N ILE A 299 6.22 -16.68 8.33
CA ILE A 299 5.68 -15.95 9.49
C ILE A 299 4.63 -16.79 10.22
N THR A 300 3.69 -17.40 9.49
CA THR A 300 2.61 -18.19 10.07
C THR A 300 3.15 -19.45 10.75
N ALA A 301 4.08 -20.16 10.10
CA ALA A 301 4.70 -21.36 10.66
C ALA A 301 5.61 -21.08 11.85
N MET A 302 6.21 -19.89 11.92
CA MET A 302 7.21 -19.50 12.92
C MET A 302 6.68 -19.65 14.35
N SER A 303 5.44 -19.23 14.62
CA SER A 303 4.81 -19.32 15.97
C SER A 303 4.75 -20.75 16.47
N SER A 304 4.25 -21.65 15.64
CA SER A 304 4.10 -23.06 15.97
C SER A 304 5.44 -23.77 16.07
N LEU A 305 6.33 -23.54 15.09
CA LEU A 305 7.63 -24.17 15.06
C LEU A 305 8.51 -23.77 16.24
N PHE A 306 8.44 -22.53 16.69
CA PHE A 306 9.20 -22.07 17.86
C PHE A 306 8.59 -22.61 19.18
N LYS A 307 7.27 -22.77 19.27
CA LYS A 307 6.63 -23.46 20.40
C LYS A 307 7.03 -24.94 20.45
N ASP A 308 6.86 -25.65 19.32
CA ASP A 308 7.01 -27.12 19.27
C ASP A 308 8.48 -27.56 19.34
N ARG A 309 9.42 -26.83 18.74
CA ARG A 309 10.83 -27.21 18.63
C ARG A 309 11.74 -26.62 19.70
N TYR A 310 11.42 -25.43 20.21
CA TYR A 310 12.24 -24.74 21.21
C TYR A 310 11.51 -24.54 22.55
N GLY A 311 10.22 -24.93 22.67
CA GLY A 311 9.44 -24.79 23.89
C GLY A 311 9.19 -23.35 24.32
N LEU A 312 9.17 -22.39 23.38
CA LEU A 312 8.98 -20.98 23.71
C LEU A 312 7.53 -20.66 24.08
N GLY A 313 7.34 -19.86 25.11
CA GLY A 313 6.06 -19.27 25.42
C GLY A 313 5.68 -18.11 24.48
N GLU A 314 4.41 -17.70 24.50
CA GLU A 314 3.83 -16.69 23.60
C GLU A 314 4.59 -15.38 23.61
N THR A 315 5.02 -14.89 24.79
CA THR A 315 5.80 -13.66 24.93
C THR A 315 7.17 -13.78 24.24
N GLN A 316 7.84 -14.92 24.42
CA GLN A 316 9.13 -15.17 23.79
C GLN A 316 8.99 -15.29 22.27
N ILE A 317 7.96 -15.97 21.80
CA ILE A 317 7.61 -16.03 20.36
C ILE A 317 7.40 -14.61 19.82
N GLY A 318 6.60 -13.77 20.51
CA GLY A 318 6.39 -12.38 20.14
C GLY A 318 7.69 -11.58 19.96
N LEU A 319 8.67 -11.80 20.86
CA LEU A 319 9.98 -11.15 20.79
C LEU A 319 10.79 -11.61 19.57
N THR A 320 10.69 -12.87 19.15
CA THR A 320 11.41 -13.35 17.94
C THR A 320 10.94 -12.66 16.66
N PHE A 321 9.69 -12.20 16.60
CA PHE A 321 9.15 -11.44 15.48
C PHE A 321 9.77 -10.05 15.30
N ILE A 322 10.41 -9.49 16.35
CA ILE A 322 11.12 -8.20 16.24
C ILE A 322 12.17 -8.27 15.12
N ALA A 323 12.87 -9.40 14.98
CA ALA A 323 13.88 -9.55 13.94
C ALA A 323 13.29 -9.35 12.55
N ASN A 324 12.17 -10.00 12.24
CA ASN A 324 11.45 -9.84 10.97
C ASN A 324 10.92 -8.39 10.80
N GLY A 325 10.37 -7.79 11.85
CA GLY A 325 9.85 -6.43 11.83
C GLY A 325 10.95 -5.39 11.57
N VAL A 326 12.08 -5.48 12.28
CA VAL A 326 13.24 -4.59 12.08
C VAL A 326 13.83 -4.80 10.70
N GLY A 327 13.95 -6.03 10.22
CA GLY A 327 14.36 -6.34 8.85
C GLY A 327 13.48 -5.64 7.82
N SER A 328 12.16 -5.70 7.99
CA SER A 328 11.17 -5.04 7.13
C SER A 328 11.31 -3.50 7.15
N MET A 329 11.56 -2.90 8.32
CA MET A 329 11.81 -1.46 8.45
C MET A 329 13.09 -1.03 7.71
N ILE A 330 14.18 -1.76 7.90
CA ILE A 330 15.45 -1.52 7.20
C ILE A 330 15.23 -1.69 5.69
N GLY A 331 14.51 -2.73 5.26
CA GLY A 331 14.15 -2.96 3.86
C GLY A 331 13.48 -1.73 3.23
N THR A 332 12.50 -1.15 3.90
CA THR A 332 11.81 0.05 3.37
C THR A 332 12.72 1.27 3.31
N LEU A 333 13.47 1.53 4.39
CA LEU A 333 14.28 2.77 4.50
C LEU A 333 15.53 2.72 3.62
N VAL A 334 16.27 1.60 3.66
CA VAL A 334 17.54 1.45 2.96
C VAL A 334 17.29 1.19 1.47
N THR A 335 16.36 0.30 1.15
CA THR A 335 16.06 -0.04 -0.25
C THR A 335 15.51 1.16 -1.02
N GLY A 336 14.68 1.99 -0.40
CA GLY A 336 14.19 3.22 -1.03
C GLY A 336 15.32 4.18 -1.44
N LYS A 337 16.37 4.30 -0.60
CA LYS A 337 17.57 5.09 -0.95
C LYS A 337 18.38 4.44 -2.07
N ILE A 338 18.61 3.13 -1.98
CA ILE A 338 19.37 2.37 -2.98
C ILE A 338 18.69 2.46 -4.35
N LEU A 339 17.36 2.26 -4.40
CA LEU A 339 16.58 2.37 -5.63
C LEU A 339 16.68 3.74 -6.29
N ASN A 340 16.63 4.81 -5.49
CA ASN A 340 16.77 6.16 -6.04
C ASN A 340 18.19 6.41 -6.57
N MET A 341 19.21 5.96 -5.84
CA MET A 341 20.61 6.10 -6.28
C MET A 341 20.88 5.27 -7.56
N ASP A 342 20.38 4.04 -7.63
CA ASP A 342 20.56 3.17 -8.79
C ASP A 342 19.83 3.73 -10.02
N TYR A 343 18.60 4.22 -9.83
CA TYR A 343 17.84 4.89 -10.89
C TYR A 343 18.56 6.13 -11.43
N GLN A 344 19.09 6.99 -10.56
CA GLN A 344 19.83 8.19 -10.99
C GLN A 344 21.10 7.81 -11.76
N ARG A 345 21.85 6.82 -11.31
CA ARG A 345 23.03 6.33 -12.03
C ARG A 345 22.71 5.79 -13.42
N VAL A 346 21.63 5.02 -13.55
CA VAL A 346 21.19 4.48 -14.85
C VAL A 346 20.74 5.62 -15.75
N LYS A 347 20.06 6.62 -15.20
CA LYS A 347 19.60 7.80 -15.93
C LYS A 347 20.78 8.64 -16.43
N GLU A 348 21.76 8.96 -15.57
CA GLU A 348 22.97 9.70 -15.93
C GLU A 348 23.79 8.99 -17.01
N ASN A 349 23.97 7.66 -16.88
CA ASN A 349 24.66 6.87 -17.88
C ASN A 349 23.93 6.85 -19.23
N TYR A 350 22.60 6.79 -19.20
CA TYR A 350 21.78 6.83 -20.41
C TYR A 350 21.83 8.21 -21.10
N GLU A 351 21.70 9.31 -20.34
CA GLU A 351 21.85 10.67 -20.86
C GLU A 351 23.24 10.90 -21.45
N THR A 352 24.29 10.38 -20.81
CA THR A 352 25.67 10.45 -21.32
C THR A 352 25.82 9.67 -22.63
N SER A 353 25.22 8.50 -22.76
CA SER A 353 25.26 7.70 -23.99
C SER A 353 24.49 8.37 -25.13
N LEU A 354 23.32 8.97 -24.86
CA LEU A 354 22.57 9.75 -25.84
C LEU A 354 23.35 10.95 -26.38
N HIS A 355 24.02 11.71 -25.48
CA HIS A 355 24.86 12.82 -25.88
C HIS A 355 26.06 12.38 -26.75
N ALA A 356 26.63 11.21 -26.47
CA ALA A 356 27.72 10.64 -27.25
C ALA A 356 27.24 10.13 -28.64
N GLU A 357 26.03 9.55 -28.74
CA GLU A 357 25.40 9.10 -30.00
C GLU A 357 24.94 10.29 -30.84
N ALA A 358 24.32 11.30 -30.24
CA ALA A 358 23.92 12.55 -30.93
C ALA A 358 25.12 13.30 -31.50
N ALA A 359 26.27 13.24 -30.84
CA ALA A 359 27.53 13.86 -31.32
C ALA A 359 28.12 13.08 -32.52
N ASN A 360 27.82 11.77 -32.67
CA ASN A 360 28.38 10.94 -33.75
C ASN A 360 27.47 10.78 -34.97
N ASP A 361 26.14 10.78 -34.84
CA ASP A 361 25.21 10.34 -35.89
C ASP A 361 24.17 11.41 -36.31
N GLY A 362 24.07 12.54 -35.61
CA GLY A 362 23.17 13.65 -35.94
C GLY A 362 21.67 13.31 -36.01
N SER A 363 21.30 12.11 -35.58
CA SER A 363 19.92 11.66 -35.50
C SER A 363 19.39 11.80 -34.08
N ASP A 364 18.34 12.61 -33.92
CA ASP A 364 17.52 12.64 -32.70
C ASP A 364 16.79 11.28 -32.57
N SER A 365 17.51 10.22 -32.17
CA SER A 365 16.87 8.99 -31.77
C SER A 365 16.34 9.17 -30.35
N GLU A 366 15.07 9.57 -30.22
CA GLU A 366 14.28 9.42 -28.99
C GLU A 366 14.20 7.93 -28.63
N ASP A 367 15.31 7.33 -28.24
CA ASP A 367 15.30 5.97 -27.73
C ASP A 367 14.73 6.04 -26.30
N ASP A 368 13.62 5.35 -26.13
CA ASP A 368 12.81 5.38 -24.90
C ASP A 368 13.62 4.84 -23.72
N PHE A 369 13.69 5.59 -22.62
CA PHE A 369 14.47 5.22 -21.42
C PHE A 369 14.16 3.80 -20.94
N PRO A 370 15.16 2.91 -20.70
CA PRO A 370 14.95 1.52 -20.33
C PRO A 370 14.56 1.36 -18.85
N ILE A 371 13.30 1.71 -18.52
CA ILE A 371 12.74 1.67 -17.16
C ILE A 371 12.91 0.28 -16.53
N GLU A 372 12.74 -0.77 -17.31
CA GLU A 372 12.85 -2.16 -16.89
C GLU A 372 14.24 -2.47 -16.33
N LYS A 373 15.29 -2.03 -17.05
CA LYS A 373 16.68 -2.23 -16.61
C LYS A 373 17.00 -1.39 -15.39
N ALA A 374 16.47 -0.16 -15.32
CA ALA A 374 16.70 0.74 -14.21
C ALA A 374 16.01 0.28 -12.91
N ARG A 375 14.81 -0.31 -12.99
CA ARG A 375 14.04 -0.68 -11.81
C ARG A 375 14.23 -2.13 -11.38
N LEU A 376 14.34 -3.10 -12.30
CA LEU A 376 14.39 -4.53 -11.97
C LEU A 376 15.79 -5.09 -11.68
N ARG A 377 16.84 -4.27 -11.82
CA ARG A 377 18.25 -4.71 -11.65
C ARG A 377 18.53 -5.36 -10.30
N LEU A 378 17.92 -4.85 -9.22
CA LEU A 378 18.14 -5.33 -7.86
C LEU A 378 17.25 -6.54 -7.47
N VAL A 379 16.22 -6.85 -8.28
CA VAL A 379 15.30 -7.96 -7.98
C VAL A 379 16.01 -9.30 -7.83
N PRO A 380 16.94 -9.73 -8.71
CA PRO A 380 17.63 -11.00 -8.55
C PRO A 380 18.44 -11.09 -7.25
N VAL A 381 19.07 -9.99 -6.82
CA VAL A 381 19.88 -9.95 -5.58
C VAL A 381 19.00 -10.18 -4.36
N PHE A 382 17.90 -9.43 -4.23
CA PHE A 382 16.97 -9.61 -3.12
C PHE A 382 16.28 -10.98 -3.16
N SER A 383 15.99 -11.51 -4.36
CA SER A 383 15.38 -12.82 -4.54
C SER A 383 16.28 -13.95 -4.09
N ILE A 384 17.56 -13.94 -4.49
CA ILE A 384 18.54 -14.96 -4.08
C ILE A 384 18.75 -14.90 -2.56
N LEU A 385 18.89 -13.70 -2.00
CA LEU A 385 19.08 -13.53 -0.57
C LEU A 385 17.85 -14.01 0.23
N GLN A 386 16.63 -13.80 -0.27
CA GLN A 386 15.41 -14.33 0.32
C GLN A 386 15.37 -15.87 0.25
N CYS A 387 15.70 -16.46 -0.89
CA CYS A 387 15.76 -17.92 -1.04
C CYS A 387 16.77 -18.55 -0.06
N LEU A 388 17.95 -17.97 0.06
CA LEU A 388 18.98 -18.46 1.00
C LEU A 388 18.51 -18.34 2.46
N SER A 389 17.85 -17.23 2.82
CA SER A 389 17.34 -17.04 4.18
C SER A 389 16.20 -18.01 4.52
N ILE A 390 15.32 -18.33 3.58
CA ILE A 390 14.23 -19.30 3.79
C ILE A 390 14.78 -20.73 3.91
N ILE A 391 15.77 -21.11 3.11
CA ILE A 391 16.44 -22.42 3.28
C ILE A 391 17.10 -22.49 4.66
N LEU A 392 17.84 -21.45 5.03
CA LEU A 392 18.50 -21.38 6.33
C LEU A 392 17.49 -21.52 7.48
N PHE A 393 16.34 -20.81 7.41
CA PHE A 393 15.26 -20.92 8.37
C PHE A 393 14.73 -22.35 8.49
N GLY A 394 14.38 -23.00 7.38
CA GLY A 394 13.80 -24.34 7.36
C GLY A 394 14.73 -25.41 7.94
N TRP A 395 15.99 -25.42 7.51
CA TRP A 395 16.94 -26.43 7.95
C TRP A 395 17.46 -26.20 9.37
N THR A 396 17.59 -24.97 9.85
CA THR A 396 18.00 -24.69 11.22
C THR A 396 16.94 -25.10 12.24
N ILE A 397 15.66 -24.91 11.93
CA ILE A 397 14.56 -25.35 12.79
C ILE A 397 14.37 -26.87 12.73
N GLN A 398 14.75 -27.54 11.64
CA GLN A 398 14.72 -29.00 11.53
C GLN A 398 15.63 -29.69 12.57
N TYR A 399 16.75 -29.03 12.92
CA TYR A 399 17.74 -29.58 13.85
C TYR A 399 18.02 -28.64 15.04
N PRO A 400 17.05 -28.46 15.96
CA PRO A 400 17.14 -27.49 17.05
C PRO A 400 18.28 -27.78 18.02
N ASP A 401 18.61 -29.07 18.21
CA ASP A 401 19.71 -29.53 19.11
C ASP A 401 21.11 -29.20 18.60
N ARG A 402 21.25 -28.94 17.29
CA ARG A 402 22.54 -28.66 16.65
C ARG A 402 22.81 -27.20 16.37
N VAL A 403 21.73 -26.38 16.34
CA VAL A 403 21.81 -24.98 15.89
C VAL A 403 21.20 -24.09 16.93
N HIS A 404 21.95 -23.07 17.35
CA HIS A 404 21.43 -22.09 18.31
C HIS A 404 20.26 -21.29 17.71
N ILE A 405 19.22 -20.99 18.51
CA ILE A 405 17.99 -20.29 18.13
C ILE A 405 18.25 -18.91 17.45
N ALA A 406 19.39 -18.28 17.72
CA ALA A 406 19.76 -17.02 17.07
C ALA A 406 19.84 -17.14 15.53
N VAL A 407 20.19 -18.31 14.99
CA VAL A 407 20.35 -18.49 13.53
C VAL A 407 19.01 -18.39 12.79
N PRO A 408 17.94 -19.14 13.16
CA PRO A 408 16.65 -18.96 12.53
C PRO A 408 16.07 -17.53 12.78
N ILE A 409 16.35 -16.88 13.91
CA ILE A 409 15.92 -15.50 14.16
C ILE A 409 16.63 -14.53 13.19
N VAL A 410 17.94 -14.65 12.98
CA VAL A 410 18.67 -13.84 12.00
C VAL A 410 18.17 -14.11 10.57
N SER A 411 17.82 -15.35 10.24
CA SER A 411 17.25 -15.66 8.93
C SER A 411 15.90 -14.94 8.72
N THR A 412 15.04 -14.84 9.74
CA THR A 412 13.78 -14.10 9.64
C THR A 412 13.99 -12.59 9.45
N PHE A 413 15.05 -12.01 10.04
CA PHE A 413 15.45 -10.63 9.78
C PHE A 413 15.78 -10.41 8.30
N ILE A 414 16.60 -11.29 7.71
CA ILE A 414 16.98 -11.21 6.30
C ILE A 414 15.74 -11.39 5.40
N THR A 415 14.88 -12.35 5.75
CA THR A 415 13.62 -12.60 5.01
C THR A 415 12.72 -11.37 5.03
N GLY A 416 12.51 -10.72 6.18
CA GLY A 416 11.73 -9.51 6.29
C GLY A 416 12.31 -8.35 5.48
N TRP A 417 13.63 -8.16 5.54
CA TRP A 417 14.32 -7.15 4.75
C TRP A 417 14.12 -7.37 3.25
N THR A 418 14.42 -8.55 2.75
CA THR A 418 14.39 -8.86 1.32
C THR A 418 12.97 -8.89 0.76
N ALA A 419 11.99 -9.41 1.51
CA ALA A 419 10.58 -9.45 1.09
C ALA A 419 10.01 -8.05 0.88
N VAL A 420 10.22 -7.15 1.85
CA VAL A 420 9.72 -5.76 1.76
C VAL A 420 10.50 -4.98 0.69
N SER A 421 11.80 -5.25 0.52
CA SER A 421 12.61 -4.66 -0.54
C SER A 421 12.08 -5.04 -1.92
N THR A 422 11.85 -6.33 -2.16
CA THR A 422 11.29 -6.85 -3.42
C THR A 422 9.91 -6.24 -3.69
N GLN A 423 9.04 -6.18 -2.68
CA GLN A 423 7.72 -5.55 -2.80
C GLN A 423 7.82 -4.07 -3.20
N SER A 424 8.73 -3.31 -2.60
CA SER A 424 8.93 -1.89 -2.90
C SER A 424 9.41 -1.67 -4.33
N VAL A 425 10.36 -2.49 -4.80
CA VAL A 425 10.87 -2.46 -6.17
C VAL A 425 9.75 -2.70 -7.18
N ILE A 426 9.00 -3.79 -7.01
CA ILE A 426 7.94 -4.18 -7.93
C ILE A 426 6.79 -3.18 -7.94
N MET A 427 6.42 -2.64 -6.78
CA MET A 427 5.38 -1.62 -6.68
C MET A 427 5.76 -0.35 -7.42
N THR A 428 7.01 0.12 -7.25
CA THR A 428 7.52 1.30 -7.96
C THR A 428 7.54 1.06 -9.46
N TYR A 429 8.03 -0.09 -9.89
CA TYR A 429 8.06 -0.48 -11.31
C TYR A 429 6.67 -0.48 -11.95
N LEU A 430 5.67 -1.07 -11.29
CA LEU A 430 4.29 -1.10 -11.79
C LEU A 430 3.67 0.29 -11.89
N VAL A 431 3.95 1.18 -10.92
CA VAL A 431 3.46 2.56 -10.95
C VAL A 431 4.10 3.34 -12.10
N ASP A 432 5.39 3.12 -12.37
CA ASP A 432 6.11 3.79 -13.46
C ASP A 432 5.63 3.34 -14.85
N ILE A 433 5.29 2.05 -15.02
CA ILE A 433 4.79 1.54 -16.32
C ILE A 433 3.33 1.93 -16.58
N PHE A 434 2.50 2.00 -15.52
CA PHE A 434 1.08 2.32 -15.64
C PHE A 434 0.71 3.63 -14.92
N PRO A 435 1.23 4.80 -15.32
CA PRO A 435 0.99 6.05 -14.62
C PRO A 435 -0.48 6.43 -14.56
N ASP A 436 -1.25 6.19 -15.63
CA ASP A 436 -2.68 6.50 -15.73
C ASP A 436 -3.57 5.51 -14.98
N ARG A 437 -3.05 4.31 -14.68
CA ARG A 437 -3.77 3.20 -14.02
C ARG A 437 -3.04 2.69 -12.79
N SER A 438 -2.22 3.50 -12.16
CA SER A 438 -1.39 3.13 -11.00
C SER A 438 -2.21 2.59 -9.82
N ALA A 439 -3.39 3.13 -9.60
CA ALA A 439 -4.32 2.65 -8.58
C ALA A 439 -4.82 1.22 -8.87
N ALA A 440 -5.19 0.93 -10.13
CA ALA A 440 -5.61 -0.40 -10.54
C ALA A 440 -4.45 -1.40 -10.46
N ALA A 441 -3.24 -1.00 -10.85
CA ALA A 441 -2.03 -1.82 -10.75
C ALA A 441 -1.70 -2.17 -9.28
N SER A 442 -1.79 -1.20 -8.38
CA SER A 442 -1.58 -1.39 -6.94
C SER A 442 -2.64 -2.32 -6.33
N ALA A 443 -3.91 -2.15 -6.71
CA ALA A 443 -5.01 -2.99 -6.25
C ALA A 443 -4.87 -4.44 -6.75
N SER A 444 -4.47 -4.63 -8.03
CA SER A 444 -4.20 -5.95 -8.60
C SER A 444 -3.08 -6.68 -7.87
N LEU A 445 -1.99 -5.97 -7.60
CA LEU A 445 -0.86 -6.50 -6.85
C LEU A 445 -1.27 -6.91 -5.43
N ASN A 446 -2.05 -6.06 -4.74
CA ASN A 446 -2.56 -6.37 -3.40
C ASN A 446 -3.47 -7.60 -3.41
N LEU A 447 -4.38 -7.70 -4.37
CA LEU A 447 -5.29 -8.82 -4.51
C LEU A 447 -4.52 -10.12 -4.74
N ALA A 448 -3.61 -10.15 -5.72
CA ALA A 448 -2.82 -11.33 -6.05
C ALA A 448 -1.97 -11.81 -4.87
N ARG A 449 -1.20 -10.90 -4.23
CA ARG A 449 -0.35 -11.25 -3.09
C ARG A 449 -1.14 -11.81 -1.90
N CYS A 450 -2.32 -11.26 -1.63
CA CYS A 450 -3.15 -11.71 -0.53
C CYS A 450 -3.80 -13.07 -0.82
N LEU A 451 -4.26 -13.33 -2.05
CA LEU A 451 -4.83 -14.63 -2.43
C LEU A 451 -3.78 -15.74 -2.44
N PHE A 452 -2.58 -15.48 -2.98
CA PHE A 452 -1.48 -16.45 -2.94
C PHE A 452 -1.00 -16.72 -1.51
N ALA A 453 -0.91 -15.68 -0.68
CA ALA A 453 -0.57 -15.82 0.73
C ALA A 453 -1.63 -16.63 1.49
N ALA A 454 -2.92 -16.40 1.20
CA ALA A 454 -4.02 -17.16 1.79
C ALA A 454 -3.89 -18.66 1.46
N GLY A 455 -3.66 -19.01 0.21
CA GLY A 455 -3.38 -20.39 -0.19
C GLY A 455 -2.15 -20.97 0.51
N GLY A 456 -1.05 -20.23 0.52
CA GLY A 456 0.19 -20.65 1.16
C GLY A 456 0.05 -20.91 2.65
N THR A 457 -0.57 -19.98 3.39
CA THR A 457 -0.76 -20.12 4.85
C THR A 457 -1.66 -21.28 5.24
N SER A 458 -2.62 -21.66 4.40
CA SER A 458 -3.44 -22.87 4.61
C SER A 458 -2.62 -24.16 4.43
N PHE A 459 -1.65 -24.14 3.52
CA PHE A 459 -0.96 -25.34 3.08
C PHE A 459 0.34 -25.62 3.84
N ILE A 460 0.95 -24.58 4.48
CA ILE A 460 2.30 -24.72 5.07
C ILE A 460 2.38 -25.77 6.18
N MET A 461 1.44 -25.80 7.15
CA MET A 461 1.50 -26.74 8.26
C MET A 461 1.25 -28.19 7.82
N PRO A 462 0.23 -28.52 7.00
CA PRO A 462 0.10 -29.83 6.39
C PRO A 462 1.37 -30.30 5.67
N MET A 463 2.03 -29.40 4.93
CA MET A 463 3.28 -29.71 4.22
C MET A 463 4.43 -29.98 5.20
N VAL A 464 4.58 -29.16 6.23
CA VAL A 464 5.61 -29.35 7.28
C VAL A 464 5.41 -30.69 8.02
N ASN A 465 4.17 -31.03 8.35
CA ASN A 465 3.83 -32.28 9.04
C ASN A 465 4.06 -33.50 8.15
N GLY A 466 3.87 -33.38 6.82
CA GLY A 466 4.03 -34.47 5.86
C GLY A 466 5.48 -34.76 5.47
N VAL A 467 6.29 -33.73 5.21
CA VAL A 467 7.65 -33.89 4.64
C VAL A 467 8.77 -33.36 5.54
N GLY A 468 8.44 -32.76 6.66
CA GLY A 468 9.39 -32.11 7.57
C GLY A 468 9.68 -30.66 7.21
N VAL A 469 10.22 -29.91 8.20
CA VAL A 469 10.41 -28.44 8.08
C VAL A 469 11.39 -28.08 6.97
N GLY A 470 12.59 -28.69 6.98
CA GLY A 470 13.65 -28.37 6.01
C GLY A 470 13.22 -28.62 4.57
N VAL A 471 12.58 -29.78 4.30
CA VAL A 471 12.12 -30.15 2.97
C VAL A 471 10.96 -29.23 2.52
N ALA A 472 10.02 -28.93 3.41
CA ALA A 472 8.89 -28.03 3.11
C ALA A 472 9.37 -26.64 2.64
N PHE A 473 10.29 -26.02 3.37
CA PHE A 473 10.86 -24.72 2.98
C PHE A 473 11.76 -24.80 1.74
N THR A 474 12.41 -25.94 1.48
CA THR A 474 13.16 -26.17 0.24
C THR A 474 12.21 -26.21 -0.97
N ILE A 475 11.03 -26.84 -0.86
CA ILE A 475 10.00 -26.82 -1.88
C ILE A 475 9.51 -25.39 -2.13
N CYS A 476 9.28 -24.62 -1.06
CA CYS A 476 8.90 -23.20 -1.18
C CYS A 476 9.94 -22.40 -1.98
N VAL A 477 11.23 -22.63 -1.73
CA VAL A 477 12.32 -21.97 -2.46
C VAL A 477 12.36 -22.43 -3.92
N ALA A 478 12.14 -23.71 -4.21
CA ALA A 478 12.06 -24.18 -5.60
C ALA A 478 10.95 -23.44 -6.38
N VAL A 479 9.78 -23.23 -5.76
CA VAL A 479 8.69 -22.44 -6.34
C VAL A 479 9.08 -20.95 -6.53
N GLN A 480 9.82 -20.36 -5.58
CA GLN A 480 10.33 -18.99 -5.72
C GLN A 480 11.33 -18.87 -6.88
N LEU A 481 12.23 -19.85 -7.05
CA LEU A 481 13.19 -19.86 -8.16
C LEU A 481 12.48 -19.96 -9.54
N VAL A 482 11.42 -20.76 -9.63
CA VAL A 482 10.57 -20.81 -10.84
C VAL A 482 9.90 -19.47 -11.06
N ALA A 483 9.36 -18.84 -10.03
CA ALA A 483 8.70 -17.53 -10.15
C ALA A 483 9.67 -16.42 -10.62
N LEU A 484 10.97 -16.54 -10.38
CA LEU A 484 12.01 -15.60 -10.84
C LEU A 484 12.05 -15.46 -12.38
N ILE A 485 11.48 -16.42 -13.10
CA ILE A 485 11.29 -16.34 -14.56
C ILE A 485 10.48 -15.09 -14.93
N GLY A 486 9.52 -14.67 -14.10
CA GLY A 486 8.68 -13.49 -14.34
C GLY A 486 9.49 -12.19 -14.55
N PRO A 487 10.32 -11.76 -13.59
CA PRO A 487 11.22 -10.61 -13.77
C PRO A 487 12.19 -10.75 -14.94
N LEU A 488 12.69 -11.97 -15.23
CA LEU A 488 13.57 -12.22 -16.36
C LEU A 488 12.87 -12.01 -17.71
N ILE A 489 11.62 -12.46 -17.83
CA ILE A 489 10.78 -12.20 -19.00
C ILE A 489 10.57 -10.68 -19.18
N GLN A 490 10.22 -9.98 -18.09
CA GLN A 490 10.04 -8.53 -18.11
C GLN A 490 11.32 -7.81 -18.54
N TRP A 491 12.45 -8.17 -17.97
CA TRP A 491 13.75 -7.58 -18.33
C TRP A 491 14.06 -7.69 -19.82
N ARG A 492 13.71 -8.84 -20.43
CA ARG A 492 14.08 -9.12 -21.83
C ARG A 492 13.05 -8.62 -22.85
N PHE A 493 11.76 -8.65 -22.52
CA PHE A 493 10.68 -8.44 -23.47
C PHE A 493 9.81 -7.22 -23.23
N ALA A 494 9.77 -6.66 -22.01
CA ALA A 494 8.83 -5.59 -21.68
C ALA A 494 9.07 -4.31 -22.50
N GLY A 495 10.31 -3.94 -22.77
CA GLY A 495 10.63 -2.80 -23.63
C GLY A 495 10.09 -2.95 -25.06
N LYS A 496 10.17 -4.17 -25.63
CA LYS A 496 9.58 -4.46 -26.96
C LYS A 496 8.06 -4.36 -26.95
N TRP A 497 7.43 -4.89 -25.90
CA TRP A 497 5.97 -4.85 -25.75
C TRP A 497 5.45 -3.42 -25.57
N ARG A 498 6.19 -2.58 -24.85
CA ARG A 498 5.84 -1.17 -24.67
C ARG A 498 5.90 -0.40 -25.99
N LYS A 499 6.96 -0.56 -26.78
CA LYS A 499 7.07 0.05 -28.11
C LYS A 499 5.90 -0.39 -29.02
N GLN A 500 5.57 -1.67 -29.07
CA GLN A 500 4.42 -2.17 -29.84
C GLN A 500 3.05 -1.60 -29.38
N ALA A 501 2.89 -1.33 -28.08
CA ALA A 501 1.66 -0.74 -27.56
C ALA A 501 1.53 0.75 -27.91
N GLN A 502 2.65 1.48 -27.98
CA GLN A 502 2.70 2.88 -28.41
C GLN A 502 2.44 3.02 -29.91
N ASP A 503 3.05 2.17 -30.72
CA ASP A 503 2.82 2.14 -32.19
C ASP A 503 1.35 1.91 -32.53
N TRP A 504 0.69 1.00 -31.79
CA TRP A 504 -0.74 0.70 -31.98
C TRP A 504 -1.69 1.86 -31.60
N THR A 505 -1.27 2.72 -30.67
CA THR A 505 -2.05 3.91 -30.28
C THR A 505 -1.75 5.12 -31.15
N ALA A 506 -0.64 5.13 -31.89
CA ALA A 506 -0.31 6.16 -32.86
C ALA A 506 -0.99 5.94 -34.22
N ASP A 507 -1.29 4.68 -34.55
CA ASP A 507 -1.96 4.28 -35.82
C ASP A 507 -3.50 4.21 -35.70
N ALA A 508 -4.08 4.42 -34.49
CA ALA A 508 -5.54 4.41 -34.24
C ALA A 508 -6.09 5.80 -33.99
#